data_f1078a3058de356672261f0c383385a8
#
_entry.id   f1078a3058de356672261f0c383385a8
#
_cell.length_a   1.000
_cell.length_b   1.000
_cell.length_c   1.000
_cell.angle_alpha   90.00
_cell.angle_beta   90.00
_cell.angle_gamma   90.00
#
_symmetry.space_group_name_H-M   'P 1'
#
loop_
_entity.id
_entity.type
_entity.pdbx_description
1 polymer ?
#
loop_
_entity_poly.entity_id
_entity_poly.type
_entity_poly.pdbx_seq_one_letter_code
_entity_poly.pdbx_strand_id
1 'polypeptide(L)'
;MTKDRCSLGRRIAFKIREQVERGRRLDRALESCIQGVDPRERAFAHELAYGVTRLRGRLDHLLSPHVHRGVDTLDPNVREVLRLALYQLLYMNSVPDYAAVSESVAQVRSLAGKGAAGLANAVLRKLAAGGADTAEFPDLDSDPLGFLTTWGSHPRGLGDRWLKRWGAQKVFDLIEANNTRPLACLTPLYSKAEEALKALKMAGLDGDPVGYGTESLRLKRSSSPAAALAAFPEAVIQDPASHLVTCYANISPGMEVADLCAAPGGKALTIATRAQSTLAADYSESRMRMVQENAERTGVELHCIVADAYNPPIKSADAILLDVPCTGTGTLARHPDIRWRINPDSVSKITGIQGRLLDSVAPLVSVGGLLIYSTCTLEPEENHELVADFFLRNPGFELEPSDTVDGEFLDENGYLCVHPDKDGRDGSFAARLRRMH
;
A
#
# COMPACT_ATOMS: atom_id res chain seq x y z
N MET A 1 -28.36 3.79 -32.89
CA MET A 1 -27.63 3.28 -31.69
C MET A 1 -26.14 3.24 -32.04
N THR A 2 -25.39 4.28 -31.71
CA THR A 2 -23.92 4.29 -31.84
C THR A 2 -23.37 3.29 -30.82
N LYS A 3 -22.86 2.14 -31.29
CA LYS A 3 -22.10 1.21 -30.44
C LYS A 3 -21.00 2.02 -29.73
N ASP A 4 -21.02 2.00 -28.42
CA ASP A 4 -19.99 2.54 -27.54
C ASP A 4 -18.63 1.97 -28.01
N ARG A 5 -17.80 2.81 -28.63
CA ARG A 5 -16.53 2.38 -29.27
C ARG A 5 -15.39 2.20 -28.27
N CYS A 6 -15.66 2.39 -26.97
CA CYS A 6 -14.68 2.24 -25.89
C CYS A 6 -14.89 0.91 -25.17
N SER A 7 -13.82 0.11 -25.00
CA SER A 7 -13.87 -1.18 -24.31
C SER A 7 -14.30 -1.04 -22.85
N LEU A 8 -14.86 -2.11 -22.28
CA LEU A 8 -15.40 -2.11 -20.92
C LEU A 8 -14.30 -1.76 -19.89
N GLY A 9 -13.12 -2.38 -20.00
CA GLY A 9 -12.01 -2.13 -19.07
C GLY A 9 -11.54 -0.68 -19.03
N ARG A 10 -11.48 0.02 -20.19
CA ARG A 10 -11.15 1.45 -20.26
C ARG A 10 -12.19 2.32 -19.55
N ARG A 11 -13.48 2.01 -19.78
CA ARG A 11 -14.59 2.75 -19.13
C ARG A 11 -14.56 2.55 -17.62
N ILE A 12 -14.27 1.33 -17.16
CA ILE A 12 -14.11 1.02 -15.73
C ILE A 12 -12.91 1.78 -15.15
N ALA A 13 -11.75 1.73 -15.82
CA ALA A 13 -10.56 2.45 -15.38
C ALA A 13 -10.82 3.96 -15.26
N PHE A 14 -11.49 4.56 -16.25
CA PHE A 14 -11.90 5.97 -16.20
C PHE A 14 -12.82 6.25 -15.00
N LYS A 15 -13.84 5.41 -14.77
CA LYS A 15 -14.76 5.57 -13.63
C LYS A 15 -14.05 5.44 -12.27
N ILE A 16 -13.09 4.53 -12.16
CA ILE A 16 -12.24 4.41 -10.96
C ILE A 16 -11.46 5.73 -10.75
N ARG A 17 -10.79 6.22 -11.79
CA ARG A 17 -9.99 7.43 -11.72
C ARG A 17 -10.84 8.66 -11.40
N GLU A 18 -12.03 8.79 -11.99
CA GLU A 18 -12.98 9.83 -11.65
C GLU A 18 -13.36 9.85 -10.17
N GLN A 19 -13.59 8.66 -9.57
CA GLN A 19 -13.86 8.56 -8.14
C GLN A 19 -12.64 8.93 -7.28
N VAL A 20 -11.43 8.56 -7.71
CA VAL A 20 -10.18 8.91 -7.01
C VAL A 20 -9.94 10.43 -7.03
N GLU A 21 -10.15 11.10 -8.17
CA GLU A 21 -10.04 12.56 -8.28
C GLU A 21 -11.07 13.29 -7.38
N ARG A 22 -12.20 12.64 -7.07
CA ARG A 22 -13.19 13.14 -6.10
C ARG A 22 -12.85 12.78 -4.64
N GLY A 23 -11.65 12.23 -4.38
CA GLY A 23 -11.15 11.94 -3.03
C GLY A 23 -11.42 10.53 -2.50
N ARG A 24 -12.04 9.64 -3.31
CA ARG A 24 -12.23 8.26 -2.90
C ARG A 24 -10.90 7.50 -2.96
N ARG A 25 -10.65 6.59 -2.01
CA ARG A 25 -9.47 5.72 -2.04
C ARG A 25 -9.52 4.80 -3.27
N LEU A 26 -8.35 4.57 -3.88
CA LEU A 26 -8.23 3.80 -5.12
C LEU A 26 -8.72 2.34 -4.97
N ASP A 27 -8.38 1.69 -3.86
CA ASP A 27 -8.85 0.34 -3.52
C ASP A 27 -10.39 0.26 -3.47
N ARG A 28 -11.04 1.21 -2.78
CA ARG A 28 -12.50 1.28 -2.66
C ARG A 28 -13.19 1.66 -3.97
N ALA A 29 -12.56 2.52 -4.76
CA ALA A 29 -13.06 2.85 -6.08
C ALA A 29 -13.01 1.63 -7.01
N LEU A 30 -11.90 0.88 -6.98
CA LEU A 30 -11.75 -0.37 -7.72
C LEU A 30 -12.84 -1.38 -7.32
N GLU A 31 -12.94 -1.74 -6.03
CA GLU A 31 -13.92 -2.69 -5.51
C GLU A 31 -15.34 -2.39 -6.00
N SER A 32 -15.74 -1.12 -5.96
CA SER A 32 -17.09 -0.72 -6.36
C SER A 32 -17.36 -0.79 -7.86
N CYS A 33 -16.30 -0.80 -8.69
CA CYS A 33 -16.44 -0.77 -10.15
C CYS A 33 -16.27 -2.13 -10.82
N ILE A 34 -15.72 -3.13 -10.11
CA ILE A 34 -15.36 -4.43 -10.71
C ILE A 34 -16.29 -5.59 -10.34
N GLN A 35 -17.33 -5.37 -9.56
CA GLN A 35 -18.30 -6.41 -9.19
C GLN A 35 -19.00 -6.95 -10.44
N GLY A 36 -18.98 -8.27 -10.61
CA GLY A 36 -19.60 -8.94 -11.76
C GLY A 36 -18.88 -8.74 -13.11
N VAL A 37 -17.68 -8.12 -13.10
CA VAL A 37 -16.89 -7.87 -14.31
C VAL A 37 -16.02 -9.08 -14.64
N ASP A 38 -15.89 -9.39 -15.93
CA ASP A 38 -15.00 -10.43 -16.43
C ASP A 38 -13.56 -10.28 -15.91
N PRO A 39 -12.85 -11.38 -15.55
CA PRO A 39 -11.50 -11.31 -14.98
C PRO A 39 -10.47 -10.56 -15.82
N ARG A 40 -10.54 -10.64 -17.16
CA ARG A 40 -9.61 -9.93 -18.06
C ARG A 40 -9.85 -8.43 -18.05
N GLU A 41 -11.11 -8.02 -18.15
CA GLU A 41 -11.52 -6.61 -18.09
C GLU A 41 -11.20 -5.99 -16.72
N ARG A 42 -11.38 -6.77 -15.64
CA ARG A 42 -10.99 -6.38 -14.28
C ARG A 42 -9.48 -6.18 -14.14
N ALA A 43 -8.68 -7.14 -14.63
CA ALA A 43 -7.22 -7.04 -14.59
C ALA A 43 -6.72 -5.85 -15.43
N PHE A 44 -7.31 -5.62 -16.60
CA PHE A 44 -7.00 -4.49 -17.46
C PHE A 44 -7.34 -3.15 -16.77
N ALA A 45 -8.54 -3.02 -16.22
CA ALA A 45 -8.97 -1.81 -15.53
C ALA A 45 -8.12 -1.52 -14.28
N HIS A 46 -7.77 -2.56 -13.53
CA HIS A 46 -6.86 -2.47 -12.38
C HIS A 46 -5.48 -1.94 -12.81
N GLU A 47 -4.84 -2.60 -13.78
CA GLU A 47 -3.51 -2.19 -14.28
C GLU A 47 -3.51 -0.73 -14.72
N LEU A 48 -4.52 -0.36 -15.52
CA LEU A 48 -4.61 0.98 -16.08
C LEU A 48 -4.87 2.05 -15.01
N ALA A 49 -5.79 1.82 -14.07
CA ALA A 49 -6.11 2.78 -13.02
C ALA A 49 -4.95 2.95 -12.02
N TYR A 50 -4.32 1.85 -11.58
CA TYR A 50 -3.19 1.90 -10.65
C TYR A 50 -1.94 2.47 -11.31
N GLY A 51 -1.67 2.10 -12.56
CA GLY A 51 -0.53 2.58 -13.32
C GLY A 51 -0.59 4.09 -13.54
N VAL A 52 -1.74 4.61 -13.98
CA VAL A 52 -1.96 6.06 -14.13
C VAL A 52 -1.83 6.78 -12.78
N THR A 53 -2.35 6.21 -11.70
CA THR A 53 -2.22 6.82 -10.37
C THR A 53 -0.76 6.87 -9.94
N ARG A 54 -0.01 5.82 -10.17
CA ARG A 54 1.42 5.70 -9.83
C ARG A 54 2.27 6.68 -10.61
N LEU A 55 2.05 6.80 -11.92
CA LEU A 55 2.88 7.59 -12.83
C LEU A 55 2.25 8.92 -13.24
N ARG A 56 1.26 9.42 -12.48
CA ARG A 56 0.52 10.66 -12.80
C ARG A 56 1.43 11.83 -13.12
N GLY A 57 2.45 12.12 -12.30
CA GLY A 57 3.37 13.24 -12.52
C GLY A 57 4.21 13.08 -13.79
N ARG A 58 4.67 11.84 -14.08
CA ARG A 58 5.39 11.52 -15.30
C ARG A 58 4.52 11.68 -16.54
N LEU A 59 3.28 11.19 -16.50
CA LEU A 59 2.33 11.34 -17.60
C LEU A 59 1.98 12.81 -17.85
N ASP A 60 1.79 13.60 -16.80
CA ASP A 60 1.53 15.04 -16.92
C ASP A 60 2.71 15.79 -17.53
N HIS A 61 3.94 15.45 -17.13
CA HIS A 61 5.15 16.02 -17.71
C HIS A 61 5.23 15.74 -19.22
N LEU A 62 4.98 14.50 -19.64
CA LEU A 62 4.98 14.11 -21.05
C LEU A 62 3.84 14.75 -21.87
N LEU A 63 2.69 14.97 -21.27
CA LEU A 63 1.55 15.65 -21.92
C LEU A 63 1.74 17.15 -22.06
N SER A 64 2.40 17.80 -21.08
CA SER A 64 2.49 19.27 -20.97
C SER A 64 3.01 19.98 -22.21
N PRO A 65 4.07 19.53 -22.92
CA PRO A 65 4.58 20.18 -24.12
C PRO A 65 3.60 20.16 -25.31
N HIS A 66 2.59 19.32 -25.24
CA HIS A 66 1.59 19.12 -26.30
C HIS A 66 0.25 19.81 -26.01
N VAL A 67 0.12 20.51 -24.87
CA VAL A 67 -1.09 21.24 -24.44
C VAL A 67 -0.75 22.70 -24.23
N HIS A 68 -1.31 23.59 -25.06
CA HIS A 68 -0.92 25.00 -25.20
C HIS A 68 -0.80 25.82 -23.90
N ARG A 69 -1.58 25.49 -22.87
CA ARG A 69 -1.57 26.18 -21.55
C ARG A 69 -1.23 25.25 -20.38
N GLY A 70 -0.66 24.09 -20.68
CA GLY A 70 -0.39 23.05 -19.70
C GLY A 70 -1.58 22.15 -19.39
N VAL A 71 -1.28 20.97 -18.86
CA VAL A 71 -2.25 19.88 -18.62
C VAL A 71 -3.33 20.28 -17.62
N ASP A 72 -3.01 21.15 -16.66
CA ASP A 72 -3.94 21.57 -15.62
C ASP A 72 -5.09 22.46 -16.13
N THR A 73 -4.96 23.04 -17.31
CA THR A 73 -6.02 23.86 -17.93
C THR A 73 -7.07 23.03 -18.67
N LEU A 74 -6.82 21.75 -18.87
CA LEU A 74 -7.76 20.84 -19.52
C LEU A 74 -8.97 20.55 -18.63
N ASP A 75 -10.12 20.29 -19.28
CA ASP A 75 -11.24 19.65 -18.59
C ASP A 75 -10.74 18.40 -17.84
N PRO A 76 -11.11 18.21 -16.57
CA PRO A 76 -10.62 17.10 -15.76
C PRO A 76 -10.84 15.72 -16.40
N ASN A 77 -11.98 15.50 -17.08
CA ASN A 77 -12.26 14.22 -17.73
C ASN A 77 -11.38 14.01 -18.96
N VAL A 78 -11.15 15.09 -19.75
CA VAL A 78 -10.26 15.04 -20.91
C VAL A 78 -8.83 14.73 -20.48
N ARG A 79 -8.35 15.40 -19.43
CA ARG A 79 -7.03 15.16 -18.85
C ARG A 79 -6.88 13.71 -18.41
N GLU A 80 -7.88 13.17 -17.72
CA GLU A 80 -7.84 11.78 -17.24
C GLU A 80 -7.83 10.77 -18.40
N VAL A 81 -8.62 11.00 -19.44
CA VAL A 81 -8.59 10.15 -20.64
C VAL A 81 -7.24 10.22 -21.34
N LEU A 82 -6.59 11.38 -21.41
CA LEU A 82 -5.25 11.52 -21.99
C LEU A 82 -4.19 10.76 -21.16
N ARG A 83 -4.24 10.83 -19.83
CA ARG A 83 -3.37 10.05 -18.95
C ARG A 83 -3.53 8.54 -19.16
N LEU A 84 -4.80 8.08 -19.21
CA LEU A 84 -5.13 6.67 -19.45
C LEU A 84 -4.65 6.21 -20.84
N ALA A 85 -4.79 7.04 -21.87
CA ALA A 85 -4.31 6.73 -23.21
C ALA A 85 -2.79 6.66 -23.26
N LEU A 86 -2.10 7.66 -22.71
CA LEU A 86 -0.64 7.72 -22.70
C LEU A 86 -0.03 6.55 -21.91
N TYR A 87 -0.62 6.17 -20.76
CA TYR A 87 -0.17 4.99 -20.03
C TYR A 87 -0.26 3.71 -20.88
N GLN A 88 -1.34 3.53 -21.65
CA GLN A 88 -1.47 2.40 -22.55
C GLN A 88 -0.39 2.39 -23.63
N LEU A 89 -0.11 3.55 -24.24
CA LEU A 89 0.91 3.69 -25.27
C LEU A 89 2.31 3.35 -24.77
N LEU A 90 2.64 3.72 -23.52
CA LEU A 90 4.00 3.60 -23.00
C LEU A 90 4.26 2.33 -22.19
N TYR A 91 3.23 1.77 -21.55
CA TYR A 91 3.43 0.73 -20.53
C TYR A 91 2.59 -0.54 -20.74
N MET A 92 1.70 -0.58 -21.74
CA MET A 92 0.83 -1.74 -21.99
C MET A 92 1.08 -2.35 -23.36
N ASN A 93 2.18 -3.07 -23.53
CA ASN A 93 2.62 -3.70 -24.79
C ASN A 93 1.56 -4.59 -25.48
N SER A 94 0.57 -5.07 -24.74
CA SER A 94 -0.56 -5.85 -25.27
C SER A 94 -1.65 -5.01 -25.93
N VAL A 95 -1.57 -3.67 -25.83
CA VAL A 95 -2.54 -2.74 -26.42
C VAL A 95 -1.94 -2.10 -27.66
N PRO A 96 -2.53 -2.34 -28.87
CA PRO A 96 -2.06 -1.66 -30.08
C PRO A 96 -2.28 -0.15 -29.98
N ASP A 97 -1.31 0.65 -30.44
CA ASP A 97 -1.36 2.12 -30.37
C ASP A 97 -2.61 2.71 -31.00
N TYR A 98 -3.01 2.18 -32.17
CA TYR A 98 -4.21 2.65 -32.85
C TYR A 98 -5.49 2.45 -32.00
N ALA A 99 -5.54 1.39 -31.20
CA ALA A 99 -6.68 1.12 -30.31
C ALA A 99 -6.66 2.09 -29.11
N ALA A 100 -5.50 2.27 -28.48
CA ALA A 100 -5.32 3.26 -27.41
C ALA A 100 -5.76 4.67 -27.85
N VAL A 101 -5.32 5.09 -29.04
CA VAL A 101 -5.67 6.42 -29.58
C VAL A 101 -7.14 6.49 -29.97
N SER A 102 -7.64 5.56 -30.81
CA SER A 102 -9.00 5.69 -31.39
C SER A 102 -10.11 5.59 -30.35
N GLU A 103 -9.97 4.66 -29.37
CA GLU A 103 -10.97 4.49 -28.29
C GLU A 103 -10.95 5.68 -27.33
N SER A 104 -9.78 6.20 -26.98
CA SER A 104 -9.66 7.38 -26.13
C SER A 104 -10.22 8.65 -26.80
N VAL A 105 -9.97 8.85 -28.08
CA VAL A 105 -10.58 9.96 -28.85
C VAL A 105 -12.11 9.83 -28.92
N ALA A 106 -12.63 8.61 -29.07
CA ALA A 106 -14.07 8.38 -29.03
C ALA A 106 -14.66 8.67 -27.64
N GLN A 107 -13.95 8.32 -26.56
CA GLN A 107 -14.34 8.61 -25.18
C GLN A 107 -14.34 10.13 -24.93
N VAL A 108 -13.27 10.85 -25.29
CA VAL A 108 -13.23 12.31 -25.19
C VAL A 108 -14.36 12.98 -25.98
N ARG A 109 -14.66 12.47 -27.19
CA ARG A 109 -15.77 12.99 -28.00
C ARG A 109 -17.12 12.88 -27.29
N SER A 110 -17.34 11.78 -26.59
CA SER A 110 -18.56 11.55 -25.80
C SER A 110 -18.64 12.46 -24.57
N LEU A 111 -17.50 12.73 -23.91
CA LEU A 111 -17.44 13.53 -22.68
C LEU A 111 -17.42 15.04 -22.91
N ALA A 112 -16.68 15.50 -23.92
CA ALA A 112 -16.33 16.92 -24.09
C ALA A 112 -16.51 17.44 -25.54
N GLY A 113 -17.09 16.64 -26.44
CA GLY A 113 -17.44 17.03 -27.79
C GLY A 113 -16.30 16.97 -28.82
N LYS A 114 -16.61 17.44 -30.04
CA LYS A 114 -15.71 17.29 -31.21
C LYS A 114 -14.39 18.05 -31.08
N GLY A 115 -14.40 19.26 -30.51
CA GLY A 115 -13.20 20.10 -30.37
C GLY A 115 -12.16 19.44 -29.46
N ALA A 116 -12.57 18.99 -28.27
CA ALA A 116 -11.72 18.27 -27.35
C ALA A 116 -11.21 16.93 -27.93
N ALA A 117 -12.03 16.21 -28.69
CA ALA A 117 -11.62 14.99 -29.40
C ALA A 117 -10.56 15.28 -30.49
N GLY A 118 -10.63 16.44 -31.17
CA GLY A 118 -9.60 16.89 -32.10
C GLY A 118 -8.26 17.12 -31.43
N LEU A 119 -8.26 17.82 -30.28
CA LEU A 119 -7.08 18.01 -29.45
C LEU A 119 -6.49 16.67 -28.99
N ALA A 120 -7.31 15.80 -28.41
CA ALA A 120 -6.87 14.50 -27.93
C ALA A 120 -6.23 13.65 -29.05
N ASN A 121 -6.83 13.65 -30.25
CA ASN A 121 -6.27 12.94 -31.40
C ASN A 121 -4.91 13.51 -31.83
N ALA A 122 -4.76 14.84 -31.89
CA ALA A 122 -3.49 15.47 -32.24
C ALA A 122 -2.38 15.16 -31.24
N VAL A 123 -2.66 15.30 -29.93
CA VAL A 123 -1.72 15.00 -28.83
C VAL A 123 -1.31 13.54 -28.84
N LEU A 124 -2.28 12.62 -28.84
CA LEU A 124 -1.99 11.18 -28.72
C LEU A 124 -1.27 10.62 -29.95
N ARG A 125 -1.59 11.09 -31.18
CA ARG A 125 -0.86 10.67 -32.37
C ARG A 125 0.59 11.12 -32.37
N LYS A 126 0.87 12.35 -31.89
CA LYS A 126 2.23 12.87 -31.78
C LYS A 126 3.05 12.05 -30.76
N LEU A 127 2.45 11.71 -29.62
CA LEU A 127 3.08 10.87 -28.59
C LEU A 127 3.31 9.44 -29.07
N ALA A 128 2.34 8.83 -29.76
CA ALA A 128 2.47 7.51 -30.36
C ALA A 128 3.55 7.42 -31.46
N ALA A 129 3.85 8.54 -32.13
CA ALA A 129 4.90 8.62 -33.15
C ALA A 129 6.30 8.88 -32.58
N GLY A 130 6.56 8.59 -31.27
CA GLY A 130 7.86 8.78 -30.62
C GLY A 130 8.01 10.13 -29.90
N GLY A 131 6.95 10.94 -29.81
CA GLY A 131 7.01 12.22 -29.11
C GLY A 131 7.28 12.13 -27.60
N ALA A 132 7.08 10.95 -27.00
CA ALA A 132 7.43 10.70 -25.60
C ALA A 132 8.94 10.43 -25.40
N ASP A 133 9.62 9.87 -26.41
CA ASP A 133 11.04 9.50 -26.34
C ASP A 133 11.96 10.72 -26.40
N THR A 134 11.45 11.84 -26.87
CA THR A 134 12.19 13.13 -26.97
C THR A 134 11.96 14.02 -25.74
N ALA A 135 11.20 13.59 -24.76
CA ALA A 135 10.94 14.38 -23.57
C ALA A 135 12.14 14.33 -22.63
N GLU A 136 12.65 15.51 -22.27
CA GLU A 136 13.72 15.65 -21.27
C GLU A 136 13.10 15.75 -19.88
N PHE A 137 13.60 14.97 -18.95
CA PHE A 137 13.27 15.08 -17.53
C PHE A 137 14.37 15.87 -16.82
N PRO A 138 14.04 16.61 -15.75
CA PRO A 138 15.04 17.20 -14.88
C PRO A 138 16.05 16.15 -14.42
N ASP A 139 17.30 16.55 -14.33
CA ASP A 139 18.37 15.67 -13.87
C ASP A 139 18.39 15.57 -12.36
N LEU A 140 18.65 14.37 -11.82
CA LEU A 140 18.61 14.10 -10.38
C LEU A 140 19.62 14.92 -9.57
N ASP A 141 20.81 15.16 -10.12
CA ASP A 141 21.88 15.84 -9.40
C ASP A 141 21.69 17.37 -9.42
N SER A 142 21.22 17.93 -10.54
CA SER A 142 21.05 19.38 -10.70
C SER A 142 19.68 19.89 -10.25
N ASP A 143 18.62 19.12 -10.41
CA ASP A 143 17.25 19.44 -9.98
C ASP A 143 16.54 18.21 -9.41
N PRO A 144 16.95 17.72 -8.21
CA PRO A 144 16.37 16.52 -7.61
C PRO A 144 14.87 16.65 -7.37
N LEU A 145 14.36 17.83 -7.02
CA LEU A 145 12.94 18.02 -6.77
C LEU A 145 12.11 18.00 -8.07
N GLY A 146 12.63 18.60 -9.15
CA GLY A 146 12.06 18.49 -10.49
C GLY A 146 12.02 17.05 -10.97
N PHE A 147 13.12 16.31 -10.80
CA PHE A 147 13.17 14.87 -11.10
C PHE A 147 12.10 14.07 -10.33
N LEU A 148 11.99 14.29 -9.02
CA LEU A 148 11.03 13.59 -8.17
C LEU A 148 9.57 13.86 -8.56
N THR A 149 9.26 15.08 -8.96
CA THR A 149 7.88 15.47 -9.31
C THR A 149 7.46 15.01 -10.69
N THR A 150 8.41 14.87 -11.61
CA THR A 150 8.18 14.47 -13.01
C THR A 150 8.48 12.99 -13.22
N TRP A 151 9.73 12.60 -13.37
CA TRP A 151 10.14 11.20 -13.53
C TRP A 151 9.67 10.33 -12.36
N GLY A 152 9.96 10.79 -11.13
CA GLY A 152 9.59 10.10 -9.90
C GLY A 152 8.10 10.03 -9.64
N SER A 153 7.31 10.94 -10.22
CA SER A 153 5.85 10.99 -10.06
C SER A 153 5.37 11.07 -8.59
N HIS A 154 6.05 11.90 -7.79
CA HIS A 154 5.67 12.20 -6.41
C HIS A 154 5.27 13.67 -6.26
N PRO A 155 4.32 14.03 -5.38
CA PRO A 155 3.96 15.43 -5.17
C PRO A 155 5.12 16.21 -4.55
N ARG A 156 5.23 17.48 -4.96
CA ARG A 156 6.33 18.38 -4.57
C ARG A 156 6.54 18.43 -3.04
N GLY A 157 5.45 18.54 -2.27
CA GLY A 157 5.55 18.62 -0.80
C GLY A 157 6.16 17.39 -0.15
N LEU A 158 5.81 16.19 -0.64
CA LEU A 158 6.39 14.93 -0.16
C LEU A 158 7.85 14.80 -0.60
N GLY A 159 8.15 15.14 -1.87
CA GLY A 159 9.51 15.10 -2.41
C GLY A 159 10.48 16.03 -1.64
N ASP A 160 10.08 17.29 -1.41
CA ASP A 160 10.89 18.26 -0.66
C ASP A 160 11.17 17.78 0.79
N ARG A 161 10.16 17.22 1.45
CA ARG A 161 10.25 16.67 2.79
C ARG A 161 11.26 15.50 2.86
N TRP A 162 11.17 14.56 1.93
CA TRP A 162 12.06 13.41 1.88
C TRP A 162 13.49 13.77 1.47
N LEU A 163 13.67 14.71 0.53
CA LEU A 163 14.99 15.21 0.14
C LEU A 163 15.71 15.85 1.32
N LYS A 164 15.03 16.67 2.13
CA LYS A 164 15.60 17.28 3.33
C LYS A 164 16.03 16.25 4.38
N ARG A 165 15.29 15.14 4.47
CA ARG A 165 15.54 14.10 5.46
C ARG A 165 16.63 13.11 5.05
N TRP A 166 16.63 12.69 3.79
CA TRP A 166 17.46 11.55 3.36
C TRP A 166 18.44 11.86 2.23
N GLY A 167 18.36 13.02 1.62
CA GLY A 167 19.18 13.38 0.45
C GLY A 167 18.72 12.69 -0.84
N ALA A 168 19.30 13.09 -1.98
CA ALA A 168 18.83 12.73 -3.31
C ALA A 168 18.94 11.22 -3.59
N GLN A 169 20.06 10.57 -3.25
CA GLN A 169 20.30 9.17 -3.59
C GLN A 169 19.31 8.23 -2.88
N LYS A 170 19.14 8.38 -1.56
CA LYS A 170 18.20 7.52 -0.81
C LYS A 170 16.76 7.73 -1.24
N VAL A 171 16.41 8.96 -1.58
CA VAL A 171 15.06 9.27 -2.10
C VAL A 171 14.88 8.70 -3.51
N PHE A 172 15.92 8.69 -4.36
CA PHE A 172 15.87 8.01 -5.65
C PHE A 172 15.55 6.53 -5.50
N ASP A 173 16.25 5.82 -4.61
CA ASP A 173 15.98 4.39 -4.36
C ASP A 173 14.56 4.15 -3.86
N LEU A 174 14.06 5.04 -2.99
CA LEU A 174 12.69 4.97 -2.48
C LEU A 174 11.64 5.20 -3.57
N ILE A 175 11.82 6.16 -4.48
CA ILE A 175 10.86 6.38 -5.58
C ILE A 175 10.89 5.25 -6.61
N GLU A 176 12.04 4.63 -6.86
CA GLU A 176 12.14 3.44 -7.70
C GLU A 176 11.33 2.28 -7.10
N ALA A 177 11.47 2.04 -5.79
CA ALA A 177 10.66 1.08 -5.06
C ALA A 177 9.17 1.40 -5.15
N ASN A 178 8.78 2.64 -4.87
CA ASN A 178 7.38 3.11 -4.91
C ASN A 178 6.74 3.03 -6.31
N ASN A 179 7.54 3.12 -7.37
CA ASN A 179 7.07 3.03 -8.75
C ASN A 179 7.13 1.61 -9.32
N THR A 180 7.75 0.69 -8.62
CA THR A 180 7.72 -0.73 -8.97
C THR A 180 6.33 -1.31 -8.69
N ARG A 181 5.85 -2.18 -9.58
CA ARG A 181 4.60 -2.92 -9.36
C ARG A 181 4.86 -4.02 -8.33
N PRO A 182 4.25 -3.95 -7.13
CA PRO A 182 4.52 -4.94 -6.08
C PRO A 182 3.93 -6.31 -6.45
N LEU A 183 4.61 -7.36 -6.01
CA LEU A 183 4.13 -8.72 -6.07
C LEU A 183 3.41 -9.07 -4.77
N ALA A 184 2.45 -9.99 -4.85
CA ALA A 184 1.83 -10.53 -3.66
C ALA A 184 2.81 -11.47 -2.95
N CYS A 185 2.80 -11.45 -1.62
CA CYS A 185 3.55 -12.40 -0.82
C CYS A 185 2.59 -13.30 -0.05
N LEU A 186 2.91 -14.59 -0.03
CA LEU A 186 2.21 -15.63 0.71
C LEU A 186 3.05 -15.95 1.96
N THR A 187 2.46 -15.86 3.14
CA THR A 187 3.13 -16.19 4.40
C THR A 187 2.46 -17.41 5.02
N PRO A 188 3.12 -18.58 5.07
CA PRO A 188 2.68 -19.74 5.83
C PRO A 188 2.56 -19.41 7.31
N LEU A 189 1.56 -19.95 8.00
CA LEU A 189 1.35 -19.69 9.42
C LEU A 189 1.97 -20.76 10.32
N TYR A 190 1.98 -22.02 9.88
CA TYR A 190 2.42 -23.17 10.68
C TYR A 190 3.63 -23.91 10.11
N SER A 191 3.99 -23.64 8.86
CA SER A 191 4.99 -24.42 8.13
C SER A 191 6.07 -23.55 7.51
N LYS A 192 7.07 -24.18 6.93
CA LYS A 192 8.20 -23.52 6.27
C LYS A 192 7.83 -23.06 4.86
N ALA A 193 8.53 -22.04 4.38
CA ALA A 193 8.42 -21.54 3.01
C ALA A 193 8.57 -22.65 1.96
N GLU A 194 9.43 -23.64 2.20
CA GLU A 194 9.70 -24.76 1.31
C GLU A 194 8.46 -25.66 1.11
N GLU A 195 7.68 -25.91 2.16
CA GLU A 195 6.45 -26.71 2.09
C GLU A 195 5.39 -25.99 1.28
N ALA A 196 5.19 -24.70 1.53
CA ALA A 196 4.29 -23.87 0.75
C ALA A 196 4.72 -23.78 -0.73
N LEU A 197 6.01 -23.61 -1.01
CA LEU A 197 6.55 -23.60 -2.38
C LEU A 197 6.31 -24.92 -3.10
N LYS A 198 6.46 -26.05 -2.41
CA LYS A 198 6.15 -27.38 -2.97
C LYS A 198 4.68 -27.50 -3.33
N ALA A 199 3.77 -27.09 -2.46
CA ALA A 199 2.32 -27.10 -2.74
C ALA A 199 1.96 -26.18 -3.92
N LEU A 200 2.54 -24.97 -3.97
CA LEU A 200 2.35 -24.05 -5.11
C LEU A 200 2.79 -24.69 -6.43
N LYS A 201 3.97 -25.32 -6.49
CA LYS A 201 4.48 -25.98 -7.68
C LYS A 201 3.59 -27.14 -8.15
N MET A 202 3.06 -27.93 -7.22
CA MET A 202 2.10 -29.00 -7.54
C MET A 202 0.80 -28.45 -8.16
N ALA A 203 0.42 -27.23 -7.83
CA ALA A 203 -0.74 -26.52 -8.39
C ALA A 203 -0.41 -25.73 -9.68
N GLY A 204 0.82 -25.85 -10.21
CA GLY A 204 1.26 -25.10 -11.40
C GLY A 204 1.54 -23.62 -11.12
N LEU A 205 1.71 -23.24 -9.85
CA LEU A 205 2.06 -21.90 -9.40
C LEU A 205 3.54 -21.85 -9.00
N ASP A 206 4.09 -20.61 -8.89
CA ASP A 206 5.49 -20.45 -8.52
C ASP A 206 5.70 -19.19 -7.66
N GLY A 207 6.80 -19.16 -6.90
CA GLY A 207 7.22 -18.08 -6.03
C GLY A 207 8.68 -18.24 -5.64
N ASP A 208 9.23 -17.16 -5.08
CA ASP A 208 10.58 -17.13 -4.53
C ASP A 208 10.54 -16.87 -3.03
N PRO A 209 11.36 -17.53 -2.21
CA PRO A 209 11.54 -17.15 -0.81
C PRO A 209 11.95 -15.70 -0.68
N VAL A 210 11.36 -14.99 0.28
CA VAL A 210 11.70 -13.58 0.53
C VAL A 210 13.00 -13.45 1.33
N GLY A 211 13.27 -14.39 2.22
CA GLY A 211 14.41 -14.32 3.14
C GLY A 211 14.15 -13.43 4.36
N TYR A 212 15.21 -12.82 4.89
CA TYR A 212 15.16 -11.90 6.03
C TYR A 212 14.57 -12.51 7.32
N GLY A 213 14.80 -13.80 7.56
CA GLY A 213 14.23 -14.50 8.71
C GLY A 213 12.71 -14.71 8.65
N THR A 214 12.08 -14.46 7.48
CA THR A 214 10.66 -14.71 7.26
C THR A 214 10.42 -15.97 6.45
N GLU A 215 9.30 -16.65 6.69
CA GLU A 215 8.87 -17.79 5.88
C GLU A 215 7.99 -17.35 4.68
N SER A 216 8.03 -16.08 4.31
CA SER A 216 7.22 -15.54 3.24
C SER A 216 7.75 -15.93 1.85
N LEU A 217 6.82 -16.19 0.92
CA LEU A 217 7.09 -16.44 -0.48
C LEU A 217 6.56 -15.28 -1.33
N ARG A 218 7.39 -14.72 -2.19
CA ARG A 218 6.98 -13.74 -3.21
C ARG A 218 6.43 -14.49 -4.41
N LEU A 219 5.14 -14.35 -4.70
CA LEU A 219 4.48 -15.02 -5.82
C LEU A 219 4.96 -14.45 -7.16
N LYS A 220 5.19 -15.32 -8.14
CA LYS A 220 5.43 -14.87 -9.53
C LYS A 220 4.21 -14.14 -10.10
N ARG A 221 4.41 -13.26 -11.07
CA ARG A 221 3.31 -12.50 -11.73
C ARG A 221 2.23 -13.38 -12.36
N SER A 222 2.59 -14.59 -12.77
CA SER A 222 1.67 -15.59 -13.30
C SER A 222 0.83 -16.30 -12.23
N SER A 223 1.23 -16.21 -10.96
CA SER A 223 0.60 -16.89 -9.83
C SER A 223 -0.43 -15.97 -9.17
N SER A 224 -1.71 -16.31 -9.30
CA SER A 224 -2.79 -15.58 -8.67
C SER A 224 -2.77 -15.77 -7.13
N PRO A 225 -2.89 -14.72 -6.31
CA PRO A 225 -3.02 -14.84 -4.87
C PRO A 225 -4.17 -15.76 -4.43
N ALA A 226 -5.31 -15.68 -5.11
CA ALA A 226 -6.45 -16.54 -4.80
C ALA A 226 -6.16 -18.01 -5.09
N ALA A 227 -5.48 -18.30 -6.21
CA ALA A 227 -5.07 -19.67 -6.55
C ALA A 227 -3.99 -20.18 -5.57
N ALA A 228 -3.08 -19.31 -5.12
CA ALA A 228 -2.07 -19.66 -4.13
C ALA A 228 -2.70 -20.02 -2.77
N LEU A 229 -3.69 -19.24 -2.30
CA LEU A 229 -4.45 -19.57 -1.09
C LEU A 229 -5.29 -20.83 -1.22
N ALA A 230 -5.79 -21.14 -2.43
CA ALA A 230 -6.49 -22.40 -2.68
C ALA A 230 -5.54 -23.61 -2.65
N ALA A 231 -4.31 -23.45 -3.16
CA ALA A 231 -3.28 -24.47 -3.13
C ALA A 231 -2.65 -24.67 -1.75
N PHE A 232 -2.60 -23.62 -0.94
CA PHE A 232 -2.03 -23.63 0.41
C PHE A 232 -2.90 -22.80 1.38
N PRO A 233 -4.00 -23.38 1.89
CA PRO A 233 -5.00 -22.66 2.71
C PRO A 233 -4.48 -22.13 4.06
N GLU A 234 -3.45 -22.76 4.63
CA GLU A 234 -2.85 -22.37 5.93
C GLU A 234 -1.95 -21.14 5.84
N ALA A 235 -2.02 -20.37 4.77
CA ALA A 235 -1.24 -19.15 4.58
C ALA A 235 -2.11 -17.90 4.53
N VAL A 236 -1.48 -16.76 4.68
CA VAL A 236 -2.08 -15.44 4.47
C VAL A 236 -1.35 -14.69 3.35
N ILE A 237 -2.07 -13.82 2.65
CA ILE A 237 -1.43 -12.84 1.77
C ILE A 237 -1.05 -11.64 2.62
N GLN A 238 0.24 -11.46 2.83
CA GLN A 238 0.79 -10.43 3.72
C GLN A 238 2.11 -9.90 3.17
N ASP A 239 2.35 -8.59 3.32
CA ASP A 239 3.66 -8.02 2.99
C ASP A 239 4.72 -8.49 3.99
N PRO A 240 5.96 -8.77 3.53
CA PRO A 240 7.05 -9.21 4.42
C PRO A 240 7.37 -8.22 5.53
N ALA A 241 7.27 -6.91 5.29
CA ALA A 241 7.47 -5.90 6.33
C ALA A 241 6.41 -6.00 7.44
N SER A 242 5.16 -6.31 7.06
CA SER A 242 4.09 -6.57 8.03
C SER A 242 4.33 -7.85 8.85
N HIS A 243 4.92 -8.88 8.23
CA HIS A 243 5.34 -10.09 8.94
C HIS A 243 6.51 -9.83 9.89
N LEU A 244 7.50 -9.01 9.48
CA LEU A 244 8.61 -8.59 10.35
C LEU A 244 8.13 -7.91 11.63
N VAL A 245 7.03 -7.14 11.59
CA VAL A 245 6.41 -6.57 12.82
C VAL A 245 6.01 -7.68 13.79
N THR A 246 5.44 -8.79 13.33
CA THR A 246 5.05 -9.91 14.21
C THR A 246 6.25 -10.70 14.71
N CYS A 247 7.32 -10.79 13.94
CA CYS A 247 8.60 -11.35 14.40
C CYS A 247 9.20 -10.47 15.51
N TYR A 248 9.28 -9.16 15.27
CA TYR A 248 9.80 -8.18 16.23
C TYR A 248 8.95 -8.11 17.52
N ALA A 249 7.64 -8.27 17.42
CA ALA A 249 6.77 -8.34 18.59
C ALA A 249 7.19 -9.46 19.56
N ASN A 250 7.75 -10.55 19.04
CA ASN A 250 8.30 -11.67 19.78
C ASN A 250 7.37 -12.15 20.92
N ILE A 251 6.14 -12.50 20.55
CA ILE A 251 5.13 -12.97 21.50
C ILE A 251 5.51 -14.34 22.02
N SER A 252 5.58 -14.46 23.34
CA SER A 252 5.89 -15.72 24.01
C SER A 252 4.68 -16.65 24.07
N PRO A 253 4.87 -17.98 23.98
CA PRO A 253 3.82 -18.94 24.28
C PRO A 253 3.28 -18.72 25.70
N GLY A 254 1.97 -18.79 25.86
CA GLY A 254 1.33 -18.56 27.16
C GLY A 254 0.83 -17.13 27.40
N MET A 255 1.13 -16.18 26.52
CA MET A 255 0.57 -14.82 26.58
C MET A 255 -0.86 -14.75 26.06
N GLU A 256 -1.72 -14.00 26.75
CA GLU A 256 -3.00 -13.52 26.24
C GLU A 256 -2.77 -12.20 25.47
N VAL A 257 -3.13 -12.19 24.18
CA VAL A 257 -2.82 -11.07 23.27
C VAL A 257 -4.10 -10.42 22.76
N ALA A 258 -4.10 -9.10 22.65
CA ALA A 258 -5.14 -8.34 21.95
C ALA A 258 -4.54 -7.58 20.77
N ASP A 259 -5.04 -7.79 19.54
CA ASP A 259 -4.79 -6.94 18.37
C ASP A 259 -6.01 -6.02 18.19
N LEU A 260 -5.86 -4.73 18.47
CA LEU A 260 -6.97 -3.77 18.57
C LEU A 260 -7.25 -2.97 17.28
N CYS A 261 -6.44 -3.21 16.24
CA CYS A 261 -6.66 -2.68 14.89
C CYS A 261 -6.43 -3.79 13.84
N ALA A 262 -6.96 -4.97 14.11
CA ALA A 262 -6.53 -6.24 13.55
C ALA A 262 -6.71 -6.39 12.03
N ALA A 263 -7.73 -5.77 11.45
CA ALA A 263 -8.10 -6.07 10.06
C ALA A 263 -7.10 -5.55 9.01
N PRO A 264 -6.73 -6.39 8.04
CA PRO A 264 -7.41 -7.59 7.53
C PRO A 264 -7.04 -8.93 8.20
N GLY A 265 -6.27 -8.93 9.29
CA GLY A 265 -6.04 -10.12 10.12
C GLY A 265 -4.65 -10.76 10.01
N GLY A 266 -3.80 -10.37 9.06
CA GLY A 266 -2.52 -11.03 8.85
C GLY A 266 -1.62 -11.07 10.08
N LYS A 267 -1.50 -9.97 10.84
CA LYS A 267 -0.73 -9.90 12.08
C LYS A 267 -1.38 -10.69 13.21
N ALA A 268 -2.69 -10.50 13.43
CA ALA A 268 -3.45 -11.25 14.45
C ALA A 268 -3.36 -12.75 14.26
N LEU A 269 -3.53 -13.25 13.03
CA LEU A 269 -3.41 -14.67 12.69
C LEU A 269 -2.00 -15.20 12.94
N THR A 270 -0.97 -14.45 12.53
CA THR A 270 0.42 -14.84 12.78
C THR A 270 0.72 -14.92 14.30
N ILE A 271 0.25 -13.95 15.08
CA ILE A 271 0.41 -13.95 16.54
C ILE A 271 -0.33 -15.12 17.19
N ALA A 272 -1.55 -15.38 16.75
CA ALA A 272 -2.38 -16.45 17.31
C ALA A 272 -1.78 -17.85 17.16
N THR A 273 -0.88 -18.07 16.20
CA THR A 273 -0.16 -19.36 16.08
C THR A 273 0.82 -19.61 17.22
N ARG A 274 1.14 -18.61 18.04
CA ARG A 274 2.15 -18.67 19.12
C ARG A 274 1.57 -18.34 20.48
N ALA A 275 0.62 -17.41 20.55
CA ALA A 275 -0.01 -16.96 21.79
C ALA A 275 -0.88 -18.06 22.42
N GLN A 276 -1.18 -17.95 23.71
CA GLN A 276 -2.14 -18.82 24.40
C GLN A 276 -3.56 -18.55 23.89
N SER A 277 -3.91 -17.29 23.74
CA SER A 277 -5.17 -16.84 23.16
C SER A 277 -4.96 -15.49 22.49
N THR A 278 -5.73 -15.21 21.43
CA THR A 278 -5.67 -13.92 20.73
C THR A 278 -7.07 -13.38 20.49
N LEU A 279 -7.27 -12.15 20.94
CA LEU A 279 -8.44 -11.32 20.60
C LEU A 279 -8.07 -10.41 19.44
N ALA A 280 -8.84 -10.47 18.37
CA ALA A 280 -8.74 -9.53 17.24
C ALA A 280 -9.94 -8.59 17.24
N ALA A 281 -9.69 -7.29 17.26
CA ALA A 281 -10.70 -6.25 17.23
C ALA A 281 -10.45 -5.25 16.10
N ASP A 282 -11.51 -4.81 15.44
CA ASP A 282 -11.49 -3.67 14.52
C ASP A 282 -12.86 -2.98 14.60
N TYR A 283 -12.91 -1.66 14.42
CA TYR A 283 -14.17 -0.92 14.51
C TYR A 283 -15.12 -1.19 13.32
N SER A 284 -14.59 -1.74 12.23
CA SER A 284 -15.33 -2.00 10.98
C SER A 284 -15.82 -3.44 10.90
N GLU A 285 -17.12 -3.65 10.99
CA GLU A 285 -17.75 -4.98 10.84
C GLU A 285 -17.35 -5.66 9.52
N SER A 286 -17.37 -4.92 8.40
CA SER A 286 -17.01 -5.50 7.10
C SER A 286 -15.54 -5.93 7.03
N ARG A 287 -14.64 -5.26 7.74
CA ARG A 287 -13.23 -5.65 7.84
C ARG A 287 -13.05 -6.83 8.79
N MET A 288 -13.80 -6.87 9.90
CA MET A 288 -13.76 -8.02 10.81
C MET A 288 -14.26 -9.32 10.19
N ARG A 289 -15.24 -9.26 9.27
CA ARG A 289 -15.63 -10.44 8.48
C ARG A 289 -14.46 -11.03 7.69
N MET A 290 -13.60 -10.20 7.11
CA MET A 290 -12.39 -10.68 6.41
C MET A 290 -11.42 -11.40 7.37
N VAL A 291 -11.29 -10.91 8.60
CA VAL A 291 -10.48 -11.56 9.65
C VAL A 291 -11.05 -12.93 9.98
N GLN A 292 -12.37 -13.03 10.20
CA GLN A 292 -13.07 -14.29 10.49
C GLN A 292 -12.94 -15.30 9.36
N GLU A 293 -13.19 -14.87 8.10
CA GLU A 293 -13.04 -15.72 6.91
C GLU A 293 -11.59 -16.26 6.77
N ASN A 294 -10.60 -15.42 7.08
CA ASN A 294 -9.20 -15.84 7.07
C ASN A 294 -8.88 -16.80 8.22
N ALA A 295 -9.42 -16.59 9.42
CA ALA A 295 -9.26 -17.48 10.56
C ALA A 295 -9.88 -18.87 10.28
N GLU A 296 -11.11 -18.90 9.76
CA GLU A 296 -11.79 -20.12 9.35
C GLU A 296 -10.99 -20.89 8.27
N ARG A 297 -10.52 -20.17 7.22
CA ARG A 297 -9.76 -20.78 6.13
C ARG A 297 -8.42 -21.35 6.59
N THR A 298 -7.74 -20.67 7.50
CA THR A 298 -6.40 -21.07 7.99
C THR A 298 -6.48 -22.06 9.16
N GLY A 299 -7.65 -22.26 9.77
CA GLY A 299 -7.82 -23.08 10.95
C GLY A 299 -7.21 -22.47 12.22
N VAL A 300 -6.86 -21.18 12.21
CA VAL A 300 -6.32 -20.48 13.38
C VAL A 300 -7.46 -20.12 14.33
N GLU A 301 -7.33 -20.50 15.59
CA GLU A 301 -8.25 -20.09 16.63
C GLU A 301 -8.04 -18.60 16.98
N LEU A 302 -9.09 -17.80 16.78
CA LEU A 302 -9.02 -16.34 16.95
C LEU A 302 -10.37 -15.81 17.44
N HIS A 303 -10.38 -15.07 18.54
CA HIS A 303 -11.57 -14.41 19.05
C HIS A 303 -11.78 -13.09 18.34
N CYS A 304 -12.80 -12.99 17.48
CA CYS A 304 -13.06 -11.82 16.65
C CYS A 304 -14.21 -10.98 17.22
N ILE A 305 -13.98 -9.68 17.42
CA ILE A 305 -15.03 -8.75 17.88
C ILE A 305 -14.97 -7.45 17.06
N VAL A 306 -16.14 -6.81 16.92
CA VAL A 306 -16.23 -5.43 16.40
C VAL A 306 -16.15 -4.50 17.60
N ALA A 307 -15.08 -3.72 17.70
CA ALA A 307 -14.86 -2.80 18.83
C ALA A 307 -14.05 -1.59 18.43
N ASP A 308 -14.21 -0.51 19.18
CA ASP A 308 -13.44 0.71 19.04
C ASP A 308 -12.18 0.64 19.94
N ALA A 309 -11.01 0.77 19.36
CA ALA A 309 -9.73 0.76 20.08
C ALA A 309 -9.55 1.95 21.05
N TYR A 310 -10.38 2.97 20.96
CA TYR A 310 -10.46 4.01 22.01
C TYR A 310 -11.13 3.54 23.31
N ASN A 311 -11.92 2.50 23.22
CA ASN A 311 -12.62 1.95 24.38
C ASN A 311 -12.79 0.42 24.21
N PRO A 312 -11.67 -0.33 24.18
CA PRO A 312 -11.70 -1.75 23.89
C PRO A 312 -12.34 -2.52 25.08
N PRO A 313 -13.17 -3.54 24.80
CA PRO A 313 -13.91 -4.26 25.82
C PRO A 313 -13.06 -5.36 26.48
N ILE A 314 -11.86 -5.03 26.92
CA ILE A 314 -10.95 -5.89 27.66
C ILE A 314 -10.55 -5.22 28.98
N LYS A 315 -10.21 -6.01 29.99
CA LYS A 315 -9.71 -5.50 31.27
C LYS A 315 -8.19 -5.33 31.26
N SER A 316 -7.49 -6.32 30.73
CA SER A 316 -6.04 -6.34 30.53
C SER A 316 -5.65 -7.41 29.53
N ALA A 317 -4.42 -7.34 29.02
CA ALA A 317 -3.76 -8.36 28.24
C ALA A 317 -2.25 -8.38 28.54
N ASP A 318 -1.61 -9.54 28.35
CA ASP A 318 -0.16 -9.67 28.52
C ASP A 318 0.60 -8.98 27.39
N ALA A 319 0.00 -8.94 26.20
CA ALA A 319 0.51 -8.13 25.10
C ALA A 319 -0.65 -7.49 24.32
N ILE A 320 -0.46 -6.24 23.90
CA ILE A 320 -1.37 -5.53 23.01
C ILE A 320 -0.62 -5.13 21.75
N LEU A 321 -1.10 -5.59 20.61
CA LEU A 321 -0.68 -5.06 19.30
C LEU A 321 -1.61 -3.91 18.90
N LEU A 322 -1.01 -2.79 18.56
CA LEU A 322 -1.69 -1.60 18.08
C LEU A 322 -1.10 -1.19 16.73
N ASP A 323 -1.56 -1.86 15.65
CA ASP A 323 -1.22 -1.53 14.26
C ASP A 323 -2.12 -0.40 13.78
N VAL A 324 -1.72 0.82 14.10
CA VAL A 324 -2.60 2.00 14.02
C VAL A 324 -2.90 2.44 12.58
N PRO A 325 -4.07 3.05 12.33
CA PRO A 325 -4.27 3.80 11.11
C PRO A 325 -3.19 4.88 10.97
N CYS A 326 -2.54 4.96 9.80
CA CYS A 326 -1.43 5.84 9.53
C CYS A 326 -1.53 6.48 8.15
N THR A 327 -0.63 7.41 7.80
CA THR A 327 -0.59 7.99 6.45
C THR A 327 -0.19 6.99 5.40
N GLY A 328 0.54 5.92 5.75
CA GLY A 328 0.86 4.80 4.85
C GLY A 328 1.93 5.12 3.80
N THR A 329 2.82 6.09 4.04
CA THR A 329 3.87 6.47 3.06
C THR A 329 4.89 5.37 2.78
N GLY A 330 4.94 4.34 3.59
CA GLY A 330 5.73 3.12 3.33
C GLY A 330 5.08 2.15 2.33
N THR A 331 3.82 2.36 1.92
CA THR A 331 3.06 1.42 1.07
C THR A 331 2.70 1.98 -0.30
N LEU A 332 3.43 2.99 -0.80
CA LEU A 332 3.10 3.72 -2.03
C LEU A 332 3.18 2.86 -3.30
N ALA A 333 3.90 1.75 -3.29
CA ALA A 333 3.90 0.79 -4.38
C ALA A 333 2.52 0.09 -4.52
N ARG A 334 1.89 -0.27 -3.39
CA ARG A 334 0.57 -0.93 -3.34
C ARG A 334 -0.59 0.05 -3.37
N HIS A 335 -0.42 1.21 -2.72
CA HIS A 335 -1.43 2.26 -2.55
C HIS A 335 -0.95 3.59 -3.16
N PRO A 336 -0.77 3.67 -4.48
CA PRO A 336 -0.16 4.83 -5.14
C PRO A 336 -0.97 6.13 -5.00
N ASP A 337 -2.26 6.05 -4.68
CA ASP A 337 -3.13 7.20 -4.43
C ASP A 337 -2.78 7.95 -3.13
N ILE A 338 -2.17 7.29 -2.16
CA ILE A 338 -1.75 7.92 -0.89
C ILE A 338 -0.84 9.11 -1.16
N ARG A 339 0.15 9.00 -2.06
CA ARG A 339 1.10 10.08 -2.35
C ARG A 339 0.42 11.39 -2.78
N TRP A 340 -0.74 11.31 -3.42
CA TRP A 340 -1.48 12.47 -3.92
C TRP A 340 -2.44 13.09 -2.88
N ARG A 341 -2.62 12.45 -1.74
CA ARG A 341 -3.52 12.89 -0.65
C ARG A 341 -2.79 13.36 0.60
N ILE A 342 -1.52 12.97 0.74
CA ILE A 342 -0.73 13.35 1.91
C ILE A 342 -0.37 14.84 1.89
N ASN A 343 -0.54 15.48 3.03
CA ASN A 343 -0.14 16.86 3.29
C ASN A 343 0.12 17.03 4.80
N PRO A 344 0.73 18.15 5.26
CA PRO A 344 1.02 18.38 6.68
C PRO A 344 -0.20 18.24 7.60
N ASP A 345 -1.35 18.75 7.18
CA ASP A 345 -2.59 18.65 7.98
C ASP A 345 -3.05 17.21 8.17
N SER A 346 -2.86 16.36 7.14
CA SER A 346 -3.20 14.94 7.24
C SER A 346 -2.29 14.20 8.22
N VAL A 347 -1.00 14.53 8.26
CA VAL A 347 -0.05 13.98 9.23
C VAL A 347 -0.43 14.40 10.64
N SER A 348 -0.65 15.70 10.89
CA SER A 348 -1.04 16.22 12.21
C SER A 348 -2.36 15.61 12.73
N LYS A 349 -3.35 15.42 11.85
CA LYS A 349 -4.61 14.78 12.25
C LYS A 349 -4.43 13.33 12.66
N ILE A 350 -3.64 12.57 11.90
CA ILE A 350 -3.46 11.15 12.15
C ILE A 350 -2.61 10.91 13.41
N THR A 351 -1.58 11.71 13.67
CA THR A 351 -0.78 11.62 14.91
C THR A 351 -1.62 11.88 16.15
N GLY A 352 -2.57 12.84 16.09
CA GLY A 352 -3.53 13.04 17.16
C GLY A 352 -4.47 11.86 17.42
N ILE A 353 -4.81 11.09 16.38
CA ILE A 353 -5.58 9.83 16.50
C ILE A 353 -4.70 8.76 17.15
N GLN A 354 -3.50 8.57 16.64
CA GLN A 354 -2.54 7.57 17.11
C GLN A 354 -2.14 7.76 18.58
N GLY A 355 -1.86 9.02 18.99
CA GLY A 355 -1.54 9.33 20.37
C GLY A 355 -2.68 8.98 21.33
N ARG A 356 -3.92 9.31 20.98
CA ARG A 356 -5.09 8.94 21.79
C ARG A 356 -5.31 7.43 21.86
N LEU A 357 -5.06 6.69 20.75
CA LEU A 357 -5.14 5.23 20.75
C LEU A 357 -4.11 4.63 21.72
N LEU A 358 -2.86 5.10 21.67
CA LEU A 358 -1.80 4.66 22.60
C LEU A 358 -2.21 4.93 24.06
N ASP A 359 -2.69 6.14 24.37
CA ASP A 359 -3.11 6.50 25.73
C ASP A 359 -4.31 5.67 26.23
N SER A 360 -5.22 5.28 25.32
CA SER A 360 -6.39 4.45 25.64
C SER A 360 -6.02 3.01 26.00
N VAL A 361 -5.00 2.45 25.33
CA VAL A 361 -4.62 1.03 25.51
C VAL A 361 -3.51 0.82 26.54
N ALA A 362 -2.70 1.83 26.82
CA ALA A 362 -1.59 1.74 27.79
C ALA A 362 -2.02 1.19 29.17
N PRO A 363 -3.14 1.63 29.78
CA PRO A 363 -3.60 1.11 31.07
C PRO A 363 -4.01 -0.36 31.03
N LEU A 364 -4.32 -0.90 29.85
CA LEU A 364 -4.82 -2.26 29.66
C LEU A 364 -3.70 -3.30 29.47
N VAL A 365 -2.47 -2.85 29.27
CA VAL A 365 -1.31 -3.75 29.27
C VAL A 365 -1.03 -4.20 30.70
N SER A 366 -0.92 -5.48 30.97
CA SER A 366 -0.57 -6.02 32.30
C SER A 366 0.80 -5.48 32.74
N VAL A 367 1.02 -5.29 34.04
CA VAL A 367 2.38 -4.96 34.56
C VAL A 367 3.34 -6.08 34.15
N GLY A 368 4.48 -5.73 33.60
CA GLY A 368 5.40 -6.69 32.96
C GLY A 368 4.95 -7.13 31.55
N GLY A 369 3.82 -6.67 31.06
CA GLY A 369 3.30 -6.94 29.71
C GLY A 369 3.91 -6.05 28.64
N LEU A 370 3.49 -6.27 27.40
CA LEU A 370 4.01 -5.61 26.19
C LEU A 370 2.95 -4.77 25.48
N LEU A 371 3.34 -3.59 25.05
CA LEU A 371 2.61 -2.80 24.05
C LEU A 371 3.46 -2.75 22.78
N ILE A 372 2.93 -3.29 21.68
CA ILE A 372 3.55 -3.25 20.37
C ILE A 372 2.82 -2.20 19.55
N TYR A 373 3.47 -1.07 19.33
CA TYR A 373 2.98 -0.02 18.44
C TYR A 373 3.55 -0.24 17.04
N SER A 374 2.73 -0.19 15.99
CA SER A 374 3.23 -0.32 14.63
C SER A 374 2.48 0.57 13.62
N THR A 375 3.19 0.96 12.56
CA THR A 375 2.69 1.72 11.43
C THR A 375 3.26 1.19 10.11
N CYS A 376 2.62 1.54 9.00
CA CYS A 376 3.18 1.37 7.65
C CYS A 376 3.59 2.70 7.02
N THR A 377 3.99 3.69 7.83
CA THR A 377 4.43 5.00 7.35
C THR A 377 5.93 5.21 7.56
N LEU A 378 6.51 6.11 6.78
CA LEU A 378 7.91 6.54 6.91
C LEU A 378 8.04 7.89 7.64
N GLU A 379 6.92 8.48 8.06
CA GLU A 379 6.92 9.82 8.66
C GLU A 379 7.30 9.77 10.14
N PRO A 380 8.33 10.55 10.57
CA PRO A 380 8.84 10.50 11.94
C PRO A 380 7.82 10.93 12.98
N GLU A 381 6.92 11.84 12.62
CA GLU A 381 5.85 12.33 13.50
C GLU A 381 4.87 11.22 13.92
N GLU A 382 4.70 10.19 13.06
CA GLU A 382 3.85 9.04 13.34
C GLU A 382 4.64 7.90 14.00
N ASN A 383 5.96 7.97 14.04
CA ASN A 383 6.88 6.93 14.48
C ASN A 383 7.66 7.36 15.73
N HIS A 384 8.93 7.73 15.57
CA HIS A 384 9.83 8.05 16.69
C HIS A 384 9.34 9.21 17.55
N GLU A 385 8.83 10.28 16.94
CA GLU A 385 8.37 11.46 17.67
C GLU A 385 7.13 11.14 18.51
N LEU A 386 6.19 10.35 17.94
CA LEU A 386 5.00 9.93 18.66
C LEU A 386 5.33 9.00 19.84
N VAL A 387 6.27 8.06 19.66
CA VAL A 387 6.69 7.15 20.74
C VAL A 387 7.45 7.93 21.83
N ALA A 388 8.30 8.87 21.45
CA ALA A 388 8.97 9.74 22.43
C ALA A 388 7.97 10.56 23.26
N ASP A 389 6.95 11.12 22.62
CA ASP A 389 5.87 11.85 23.30
C ASP A 389 5.01 10.91 24.18
N PHE A 390 4.79 9.67 23.77
CA PHE A 390 4.13 8.66 24.58
C PHE A 390 4.88 8.37 25.89
N PHE A 391 6.20 8.23 25.85
CA PHE A 391 7.01 8.00 27.06
C PHE A 391 6.92 9.16 28.05
N LEU A 392 6.83 10.42 27.56
CA LEU A 392 6.67 11.59 28.44
C LEU A 392 5.34 11.54 29.21
N ARG A 393 4.29 11.03 28.59
CA ARG A 393 2.97 10.89 29.23
C ARG A 393 2.81 9.60 30.03
N ASN A 394 3.58 8.56 29.70
CA ASN A 394 3.49 7.23 30.29
C ASN A 394 4.86 6.75 30.80
N PRO A 395 5.39 7.34 31.88
CA PRO A 395 6.74 7.02 32.40
C PRO A 395 6.87 5.60 32.95
N GLY A 396 5.77 4.86 33.06
CA GLY A 396 5.77 3.44 33.42
C GLY A 396 6.11 2.49 32.26
N PHE A 397 6.41 3.00 31.08
CA PHE A 397 6.81 2.17 29.92
C PHE A 397 8.27 2.42 29.53
N GLU A 398 8.95 1.38 29.12
CA GLU A 398 10.31 1.41 28.58
C GLU A 398 10.39 0.73 27.22
N LEU A 399 11.30 1.18 26.36
CA LEU A 399 11.60 0.48 25.11
C LEU A 399 12.33 -0.82 25.42
N GLU A 400 11.82 -1.92 24.90
CA GLU A 400 12.43 -3.25 24.99
C GLU A 400 12.62 -3.82 23.58
N PRO A 401 13.74 -3.52 22.90
CA PRO A 401 14.02 -4.04 21.57
C PRO A 401 14.02 -5.57 21.52
N SER A 402 13.70 -6.11 20.35
CA SER A 402 13.77 -7.57 20.11
C SER A 402 14.92 -7.89 19.17
N ASP A 403 15.62 -8.99 19.45
CA ASP A 403 16.71 -9.53 18.62
C ASP A 403 16.23 -10.63 17.63
N THR A 404 14.92 -10.80 17.51
CA THR A 404 14.31 -11.83 16.63
C THR A 404 14.25 -11.46 15.18
N VAL A 405 14.65 -10.25 14.83
CA VAL A 405 14.77 -9.73 13.45
C VAL A 405 16.21 -9.37 13.14
N ASP A 406 16.57 -9.40 11.86
CA ASP A 406 17.92 -9.02 11.45
C ASP A 406 18.21 -7.56 11.83
N GLY A 407 19.43 -7.29 12.30
CA GLY A 407 19.88 -5.96 12.73
C GLY A 407 19.81 -4.88 11.65
N GLU A 408 19.79 -5.26 10.38
CA GLU A 408 19.59 -4.32 9.27
C GLU A 408 18.21 -3.63 9.30
N PHE A 409 17.23 -4.23 9.99
CA PHE A 409 15.87 -3.67 10.17
C PHE A 409 15.70 -2.91 11.48
N LEU A 410 16.72 -2.86 12.30
CA LEU A 410 16.70 -2.08 13.54
C LEU A 410 17.45 -0.76 13.34
N ASP A 411 16.91 0.31 13.91
CA ASP A 411 17.65 1.56 14.03
C ASP A 411 18.59 1.54 15.24
N GLU A 412 19.34 2.62 15.45
CA GLU A 412 20.30 2.78 16.55
C GLU A 412 19.68 2.69 17.95
N ASN A 413 18.37 2.92 18.06
CA ASN A 413 17.62 2.82 19.31
C ASN A 413 16.96 1.46 19.49
N GLY A 414 16.96 0.60 18.47
CA GLY A 414 16.35 -0.71 18.48
C GLY A 414 14.88 -0.75 18.04
N TYR A 415 14.35 0.33 17.47
CA TYR A 415 13.05 0.29 16.80
C TYR A 415 13.14 -0.50 15.50
N LEU A 416 12.08 -1.23 15.15
CA LEU A 416 11.95 -1.82 13.82
C LEU A 416 11.69 -0.71 12.79
N CYS A 417 12.59 -0.56 11.82
CA CYS A 417 12.53 0.43 10.75
C CYS A 417 12.76 -0.22 9.39
N VAL A 418 11.70 -0.66 8.74
CA VAL A 418 11.76 -1.28 7.41
C VAL A 418 11.48 -0.23 6.35
N HIS A 419 12.37 -0.12 5.37
CA HIS A 419 12.18 0.75 4.21
C HIS A 419 11.70 -0.05 2.99
N PRO A 420 10.88 0.56 2.12
CA PRO A 420 10.55 -0.02 0.82
C PRO A 420 11.79 -0.31 -0.01
N ASP A 421 11.79 -1.43 -0.72
CA ASP A 421 12.89 -1.83 -1.58
C ASP A 421 12.45 -2.18 -3.02
N LYS A 422 13.41 -2.37 -3.92
CA LYS A 422 13.17 -2.72 -5.32
C LYS A 422 12.52 -4.10 -5.49
N ASP A 423 12.61 -4.93 -4.48
CA ASP A 423 11.96 -6.25 -4.43
C ASP A 423 10.47 -6.17 -4.09
N GLY A 424 9.96 -4.97 -3.79
CA GLY A 424 8.54 -4.68 -3.59
C GLY A 424 8.06 -4.93 -2.17
N ARG A 425 8.97 -4.96 -1.18
CA ARG A 425 8.65 -4.91 0.23
C ARG A 425 8.15 -3.51 0.59
N ASP A 426 7.13 -3.42 1.42
CA ASP A 426 6.62 -2.17 1.95
C ASP A 426 7.51 -1.63 3.08
N GLY A 427 7.26 -0.39 3.51
CA GLY A 427 7.83 0.18 4.72
C GLY A 427 7.00 -0.15 5.95
N SER A 428 7.66 -0.36 7.09
CA SER A 428 7.02 -0.50 8.40
C SER A 428 7.89 0.07 9.50
N PHE A 429 7.22 0.51 10.55
CA PHE A 429 7.85 0.87 11.81
C PHE A 429 7.20 0.08 12.95
N ALA A 430 7.97 -0.34 13.96
CA ALA A 430 7.40 -0.81 15.21
C ALA A 430 8.27 -0.46 16.42
N ALA A 431 7.57 -0.19 17.54
CA ALA A 431 8.14 -0.03 18.87
C ALA A 431 7.57 -1.13 19.78
N ARG A 432 8.44 -1.83 20.49
CA ARG A 432 8.07 -2.83 21.48
C ARG A 432 8.34 -2.28 22.88
N LEU A 433 7.28 -2.02 23.62
CA LEU A 433 7.27 -1.26 24.85
C LEU A 433 6.88 -2.17 26.02
N ARG A 434 7.71 -2.22 27.07
CA ARG A 434 7.45 -2.98 28.29
C ARG A 434 6.79 -2.09 29.32
N ARG A 435 5.66 -2.52 29.91
CA ARG A 435 5.08 -1.87 31.08
C ARG A 435 5.79 -2.28 32.35
N MET A 436 6.43 -1.37 33.05
CA MET A 436 7.24 -1.63 34.25
C MET A 436 6.41 -1.57 35.55
N HIS A 437 5.43 -0.69 35.62
CA HIS A 437 4.54 -0.51 36.77
C HIS A 437 3.18 0.12 36.42
#